data_47d6a613897fbcb142368fbd6a464cde
#
_entry.id   47d6a613897fbcb142368fbd6a464cde
#
_cell.length_a   1.000
_cell.length_b   1.000
_cell.length_c   1.000
_cell.angle_alpha   90.00
_cell.angle_beta   90.00
_cell.angle_gamma   90.00
#
_symmetry.space_group_name_H-M   'P 1'
#
loop_
_entity.id
_entity.type
_entity.pdbx_description
1 polymer ?
#
loop_
_entity_poly.entity_id
_entity_poly.type
_entity_poly.pdbx_seq_one_letter_code
_entity_poly.pdbx_strand_id
1 'polypeptide(L)'
;LVTLKEGTNGYIALADDPSDDRFSAAAYHRELEPFMARGRELRAQGRDGKEIFDIREEEVKAGKLAMPDKATLCVFSGTVDESTGEITDGYVRYVFYVPFATGESTGLPTTPTPPGHAWLMDPGTHRAHIMITPPKNE
;
A
#
# COMPACT_ATOMS: atom_id res chain seq x y z
N LEU A 1 10.49 11.58 -6.22
CA LEU A 1 10.56 10.45 -7.17
C LEU A 1 11.09 10.92 -8.52
N VAL A 2 11.85 10.06 -9.17
CA VAL A 2 12.34 10.24 -10.54
C VAL A 2 11.81 9.09 -11.39
N THR A 3 11.26 9.39 -12.57
CA THR A 3 10.83 8.36 -13.51
C THR A 3 12.06 7.74 -14.18
N LEU A 4 12.31 6.46 -13.91
CA LEU A 4 13.41 5.71 -14.51
C LEU A 4 13.02 5.16 -15.89
N LYS A 5 11.75 4.81 -16.06
CA LYS A 5 11.17 4.27 -17.30
C LYS A 5 9.68 4.58 -17.36
N GLU A 6 9.24 5.08 -18.50
CA GLU A 6 7.81 5.28 -18.76
C GLU A 6 7.09 3.93 -18.94
N GLY A 7 5.96 3.78 -18.26
CA GLY A 7 5.07 2.62 -18.40
C GLY A 7 4.08 2.78 -19.53
N THR A 8 3.61 1.66 -20.05
CA THR A 8 2.59 1.61 -21.12
C THR A 8 1.22 1.14 -20.64
N ASN A 9 1.08 0.83 -19.37
CA ASN A 9 -0.16 0.39 -18.72
C ASN A 9 -0.64 1.37 -17.64
N GLY A 10 -1.72 1.04 -16.95
CA GLY A 10 -2.32 1.86 -15.89
C GLY A 10 -1.61 1.79 -14.54
N TYR A 11 -0.41 1.23 -14.44
CA TYR A 11 0.30 1.02 -13.18
C TYR A 11 1.54 1.91 -13.04
N ILE A 12 1.80 2.30 -11.79
CA ILE A 12 3.06 2.90 -11.35
C ILE A 12 3.79 1.86 -10.51
N ALA A 13 5.03 1.56 -10.85
CA ALA A 13 5.90 0.69 -10.08
C ALA A 13 6.98 1.52 -9.39
N LEU A 14 7.11 1.37 -8.09
CA LEU A 14 8.17 1.95 -7.29
C LEU A 14 9.26 0.90 -7.11
N ALA A 15 10.48 1.25 -7.49
CA ALA A 15 11.65 0.45 -7.21
C ALA A 15 12.02 0.54 -5.71
N ASP A 16 12.85 -0.38 -5.28
CA ASP A 16 13.44 -0.38 -3.96
C ASP A 16 14.25 0.90 -3.68
N ASP A 17 14.26 1.32 -2.43
CA ASP A 17 15.16 2.36 -1.93
C ASP A 17 16.42 1.70 -1.36
N PRO A 18 17.57 1.78 -2.03
CA PRO A 18 18.80 1.10 -1.58
C PRO A 18 19.38 1.68 -0.28
N SER A 19 18.81 2.77 0.24
CA SER A 19 19.19 3.31 1.55
C SER A 19 18.43 2.67 2.72
N ASP A 20 17.44 1.82 2.43
CA ASP A 20 16.67 1.07 3.43
C ASP A 20 17.29 -0.33 3.62
N ASP A 21 17.29 -0.84 4.85
CA ASP A 21 17.82 -2.17 5.20
C ASP A 21 16.97 -3.33 4.66
N ARG A 22 15.77 -3.04 4.17
CA ARG A 22 14.83 -4.04 3.66
C ARG A 22 14.44 -3.76 2.23
N PHE A 23 14.52 -4.78 1.40
CA PHE A 23 13.96 -4.71 0.06
C PHE A 23 12.45 -4.47 0.09
N SER A 24 11.99 -3.48 -0.66
CA SER A 24 10.57 -3.20 -0.83
C SER A 24 10.29 -2.62 -2.22
N ALA A 25 9.52 -3.34 -3.01
CA ALA A 25 9.01 -2.87 -4.28
C ALA A 25 7.48 -2.83 -4.25
N ALA A 26 6.89 -1.84 -4.88
CA ALA A 26 5.44 -1.68 -4.91
C ALA A 26 4.94 -1.37 -6.33
N ALA A 27 3.75 -1.86 -6.64
CA ALA A 27 3.06 -1.48 -7.87
C ALA A 27 1.59 -1.17 -7.55
N TYR A 28 1.09 -0.05 -8.05
CA TYR A 28 -0.29 0.38 -7.82
C TYR A 28 -0.91 1.04 -9.05
N HIS A 29 -2.23 1.01 -9.11
CA HIS A 29 -2.96 1.68 -10.18
C HIS A 29 -2.76 3.20 -10.10
N ARG A 30 -2.55 3.85 -11.26
CA ARG A 30 -2.19 5.29 -11.32
C ARG A 30 -3.22 6.24 -10.68
N GLU A 31 -4.48 5.85 -10.63
CA GLU A 31 -5.51 6.64 -9.93
C GLU A 31 -5.26 6.78 -8.43
N LEU A 32 -4.45 5.88 -7.85
CA LEU A 32 -4.02 5.98 -6.46
C LEU A 32 -2.86 6.97 -6.24
N GLU A 33 -2.21 7.46 -7.31
CA GLU A 33 -1.03 8.31 -7.20
C GLU A 33 -1.25 9.59 -6.38
N PRO A 34 -2.35 10.33 -6.49
CA PRO A 34 -2.55 11.51 -5.64
C PRO A 34 -2.47 11.18 -4.15
N PHE A 35 -3.09 10.09 -3.74
CA PHE A 35 -3.07 9.61 -2.36
C PHE A 35 -1.68 9.13 -1.92
N MET A 36 -0.96 8.42 -2.78
CA MET A 36 0.40 7.92 -2.50
C MET A 36 1.41 9.08 -2.46
N ALA A 37 1.32 10.02 -3.42
CA ALA A 37 2.17 11.19 -3.47
C ALA A 37 2.00 12.07 -2.22
N ARG A 38 0.76 12.28 -1.78
CA ARG A 38 0.49 13.05 -0.57
C ARG A 38 1.13 12.42 0.68
N GLY A 39 1.10 11.10 0.77
CA GLY A 39 1.77 10.39 1.87
C GLY A 39 3.29 10.58 1.86
N ARG A 40 3.93 10.55 0.69
CA ARG A 40 5.37 10.83 0.53
C ARG A 40 5.72 12.27 0.88
N GLU A 41 4.91 13.22 0.44
CA GLU A 41 5.09 14.65 0.75
C GLU A 41 5.05 14.90 2.26
N LEU A 42 4.04 14.40 2.94
CA LEU A 42 3.90 14.55 4.40
C LEU A 42 5.06 13.89 5.16
N ARG A 43 5.52 12.73 4.70
CA ARG A 43 6.70 12.08 5.28
C ARG A 43 7.96 12.92 5.10
N ALA A 44 8.16 13.53 3.93
CA ALA A 44 9.28 14.44 3.68
C ALA A 44 9.23 15.70 4.56
N GLN A 45 8.03 16.09 5.03
CA GLN A 45 7.85 17.17 6.01
C GLN A 45 8.08 16.73 7.46
N GLY A 46 8.48 15.48 7.69
CA GLY A 46 8.74 14.91 9.02
C GLY A 46 7.50 14.45 9.79
N ARG A 47 6.35 14.30 9.11
CA ARG A 47 5.13 13.80 9.75
C ARG A 47 5.24 12.31 10.05
N ASP A 48 4.74 11.90 11.20
CA ASP A 48 4.66 10.49 11.56
C ASP A 48 3.48 9.77 10.88
N GLY A 49 3.41 8.47 11.03
CA GLY A 49 2.39 7.64 10.37
C GLY A 49 0.96 7.98 10.79
N LYS A 50 0.75 8.37 12.07
CA LYS A 50 -0.57 8.76 12.57
C LYS A 50 -1.00 10.12 12.03
N GLU A 51 -0.10 11.10 12.06
CA GLU A 51 -0.35 12.43 11.49
C GLU A 51 -0.69 12.34 9.99
N ILE A 52 0.08 11.54 9.23
CA ILE A 52 -0.18 11.30 7.81
C ILE A 52 -1.57 10.68 7.58
N PHE A 53 -1.94 9.73 8.42
CA PHE A 53 -3.27 9.11 8.36
C PHE A 53 -4.36 10.16 8.58
N ASP A 54 -4.29 10.90 9.69
CA ASP A 54 -5.30 11.87 10.10
C ASP A 54 -5.46 13.00 9.05
N ILE A 55 -4.35 13.55 8.56
CA ILE A 55 -4.36 14.61 7.54
C ILE A 55 -5.01 14.12 6.24
N ARG A 56 -4.61 12.93 5.75
CA ARG A 56 -5.21 12.38 4.52
C ARG A 56 -6.68 12.03 4.69
N GLU A 57 -7.09 11.55 5.88
CA GLU A 57 -8.49 11.29 6.19
C GLU A 57 -9.34 12.55 6.05
N GLU A 58 -8.88 13.66 6.64
CA GLU A 58 -9.56 14.96 6.55
C GLU A 58 -9.59 15.50 5.12
N GLU A 59 -8.48 15.41 4.40
CA GLU A 59 -8.38 15.87 3.01
C GLU A 59 -9.28 15.07 2.06
N VAL A 60 -9.37 13.75 2.24
CA VAL A 60 -10.26 12.90 1.43
C VAL A 60 -11.72 13.21 1.75
N LYS A 61 -12.10 13.31 3.02
CA LYS A 61 -13.48 13.67 3.44
C LYS A 61 -13.90 15.04 2.94
N ALA A 62 -12.97 15.97 2.90
CA ALA A 62 -13.22 17.32 2.38
C ALA A 62 -13.19 17.42 0.85
N GLY A 63 -12.93 16.32 0.13
CA GLY A 63 -12.80 16.33 -1.34
C GLY A 63 -11.56 17.04 -1.86
N LYS A 64 -10.57 17.31 -1.00
CA LYS A 64 -9.31 17.98 -1.36
C LYS A 64 -8.23 17.03 -1.84
N LEU A 65 -8.30 15.77 -1.42
CA LEU A 65 -7.41 14.71 -1.85
C LEU A 65 -8.22 13.64 -2.59
N ALA A 66 -7.88 13.40 -3.84
CA ALA A 66 -8.52 12.37 -4.63
C ALA A 66 -8.16 10.98 -4.08
N MET A 67 -9.20 10.17 -3.86
CA MET A 67 -9.09 8.77 -3.50
C MET A 67 -10.10 8.00 -4.36
N PRO A 68 -9.65 7.04 -5.19
CA PRO A 68 -10.56 6.28 -6.04
C PRO A 68 -11.45 5.35 -5.20
N ASP A 69 -12.65 5.05 -5.68
CA ASP A 69 -13.59 4.13 -5.00
C ASP A 69 -13.02 2.72 -4.83
N LYS A 70 -12.09 2.36 -5.70
CA LYS A 70 -11.36 1.09 -5.66
C LYS A 70 -10.02 1.24 -6.38
N ALA A 71 -8.96 0.70 -5.79
CA ALA A 71 -7.65 0.64 -6.43
C ALA A 71 -6.83 -0.52 -5.89
N THR A 72 -5.91 -1.02 -6.70
CA THR A 72 -5.01 -2.11 -6.31
C THR A 72 -3.63 -1.60 -5.99
N LEU A 73 -3.03 -2.22 -4.99
CA LEU A 73 -1.62 -2.07 -4.63
C LEU A 73 -1.06 -3.47 -4.35
N CYS A 74 0.08 -3.77 -4.93
CA CYS A 74 0.86 -4.97 -4.64
C CYS A 74 2.20 -4.53 -4.05
N VAL A 75 2.61 -5.14 -2.94
CA VAL A 75 3.89 -4.85 -2.29
C VAL A 75 4.65 -6.16 -2.14
N PHE A 76 5.88 -6.20 -2.65
CA PHE A 76 6.84 -7.27 -2.41
C PHE A 76 7.91 -6.76 -1.44
N SER A 77 8.14 -7.50 -0.36
CA SER A 77 9.14 -7.16 0.66
C SER A 77 9.97 -8.39 1.00
N GLY A 78 11.22 -8.17 1.40
CA GLY A 78 12.14 -9.24 1.79
C GLY A 78 13.41 -8.68 2.40
N THR A 79 14.39 -9.54 2.56
CA THR A 79 15.75 -9.19 3.02
C THR A 79 16.73 -9.43 1.87
N VAL A 80 17.61 -8.49 1.60
CA VAL A 80 18.67 -8.68 0.61
C VAL A 80 19.83 -9.45 1.27
N ASP A 81 20.23 -10.56 0.66
CA ASP A 81 21.51 -11.20 0.97
C ASP A 81 22.62 -10.41 0.29
N GLU A 82 23.40 -9.66 1.06
CA GLU A 82 24.47 -8.79 0.54
C GLU A 82 25.55 -9.56 -0.23
N SER A 83 25.72 -10.85 0.02
CA SER A 83 26.75 -11.66 -0.62
C SER A 83 26.34 -12.16 -2.01
N THR A 84 25.05 -12.38 -2.24
CA THR A 84 24.52 -12.94 -3.49
C THR A 84 23.64 -11.96 -4.26
N GLY A 85 23.11 -10.92 -3.58
CA GLY A 85 22.10 -10.02 -4.13
C GLY A 85 20.71 -10.66 -4.23
N GLU A 86 20.51 -11.86 -3.68
CA GLU A 86 19.23 -12.54 -3.68
C GLU A 86 18.31 -12.01 -2.57
N ILE A 87 17.00 -12.05 -2.83
CA ILE A 87 16.01 -11.67 -1.84
C ILE A 87 15.54 -12.91 -1.10
N THR A 88 15.83 -12.94 0.20
CA THR A 88 15.40 -13.98 1.13
C THR A 88 14.18 -13.53 1.92
N ASP A 89 13.42 -14.47 2.49
CA ASP A 89 12.19 -14.18 3.24
C ASP A 89 11.16 -13.32 2.49
N GLY A 90 11.21 -13.40 1.16
CA GLY A 90 10.34 -12.63 0.28
C GLY A 90 8.87 -12.99 0.49
N TYR A 91 8.01 -11.98 0.55
CA TYR A 91 6.56 -12.16 0.57
C TYR A 91 5.84 -11.03 -0.15
N VAL A 92 4.69 -11.37 -0.72
CA VAL A 92 3.81 -10.44 -1.42
C VAL A 92 2.60 -10.14 -0.55
N ARG A 93 2.16 -8.90 -0.57
CA ARG A 93 0.87 -8.48 -0.03
C ARG A 93 0.03 -7.90 -1.16
N TYR A 94 -1.19 -8.39 -1.30
CA TYR A 94 -2.19 -7.82 -2.18
C TYR A 94 -3.12 -6.94 -1.38
N VAL A 95 -3.29 -5.70 -1.83
CA VAL A 95 -4.10 -4.68 -1.19
C VAL A 95 -5.12 -4.16 -2.19
N PHE A 96 -6.39 -4.18 -1.80
CA PHE A 96 -7.47 -3.62 -2.59
C PHE A 96 -8.13 -2.51 -1.77
N TYR A 97 -7.84 -1.26 -2.11
CA TYR A 97 -8.47 -0.12 -1.47
C TYR A 97 -9.96 -0.09 -1.80
N VAL A 98 -10.76 0.07 -0.76
CA VAL A 98 -12.24 0.20 -0.80
C VAL A 98 -12.64 1.26 0.24
N PRO A 99 -12.36 2.54 -0.01
CA PRO A 99 -12.50 3.60 0.98
C PRO A 99 -13.85 3.58 1.68
N PHE A 100 -13.83 3.78 2.99
CA PHE A 100 -14.99 3.78 3.89
C PHE A 100 -15.77 2.46 3.99
N ALA A 101 -15.29 1.38 3.38
CA ALA A 101 -15.90 0.06 3.55
C ALA A 101 -15.82 -0.42 5.01
N THR A 102 -16.84 -1.16 5.42
CA THR A 102 -16.95 -1.75 6.76
C THR A 102 -17.01 -3.27 6.69
N GLY A 103 -16.85 -3.94 7.82
CA GLY A 103 -17.05 -5.39 7.91
C GLY A 103 -18.47 -5.79 7.48
N GLU A 104 -19.48 -4.99 7.79
CA GLU A 104 -20.86 -5.22 7.38
C GLU A 104 -21.02 -5.09 5.86
N SER A 105 -20.45 -4.04 5.24
CA SER A 105 -20.59 -3.80 3.79
C SER A 105 -19.83 -4.81 2.94
N THR A 106 -18.78 -5.43 3.47
CA THR A 106 -17.93 -6.37 2.73
C THR A 106 -18.16 -7.83 3.10
N GLY A 107 -18.73 -8.11 4.26
CA GLY A 107 -18.80 -9.46 4.83
C GLY A 107 -17.46 -10.02 5.30
N LEU A 108 -16.39 -9.20 5.34
CA LEU A 108 -15.05 -9.62 5.72
C LEU A 108 -14.79 -9.41 7.21
N PRO A 109 -13.94 -10.27 7.84
CA PRO A 109 -13.44 -10.01 9.18
C PRO A 109 -12.57 -8.74 9.18
N THR A 110 -12.60 -8.00 10.30
CA THR A 110 -11.85 -6.75 10.50
C THR A 110 -10.58 -6.94 11.34
N THR A 111 -10.22 -8.18 11.58
CA THR A 111 -8.98 -8.58 12.26
C THR A 111 -8.15 -9.46 11.35
N PRO A 112 -6.80 -9.47 11.51
CA PRO A 112 -5.94 -10.29 10.69
C PRO A 112 -6.35 -11.76 10.67
N THR A 113 -6.38 -12.33 9.48
CA THR A 113 -6.69 -13.74 9.22
C THR A 113 -5.42 -14.53 8.90
N PRO A 114 -5.46 -15.88 8.94
CA PRO A 114 -4.36 -16.70 8.48
C PRO A 114 -3.94 -16.37 7.04
N PRO A 115 -2.68 -16.68 6.64
CA PRO A 115 -2.21 -16.45 5.28
C PRO A 115 -3.15 -17.08 4.22
N GLY A 116 -3.33 -16.37 3.12
CA GLY A 116 -4.24 -16.77 2.03
C GLY A 116 -5.69 -16.32 2.20
N HIS A 117 -6.08 -15.86 3.38
CA HIS A 117 -7.43 -15.37 3.63
C HIS A 117 -7.52 -13.85 3.57
N ALA A 118 -8.64 -13.33 3.05
CA ALA A 118 -8.89 -11.91 2.98
C ALA A 118 -9.45 -11.37 4.31
N TRP A 119 -9.08 -10.15 4.66
CA TRP A 119 -9.64 -9.39 5.78
C TRP A 119 -9.63 -7.89 5.47
N LEU A 120 -10.47 -7.12 6.14
CA LEU A 120 -10.59 -5.68 5.95
C LEU A 120 -9.79 -4.94 7.02
N MET A 121 -8.78 -4.21 6.58
CA MET A 121 -7.97 -3.34 7.42
C MET A 121 -8.49 -1.91 7.39
N ASP A 122 -8.39 -1.20 8.51
CA ASP A 122 -8.85 0.18 8.70
C ASP A 122 -10.34 0.41 8.30
N PRO A 123 -11.29 -0.43 8.77
CA PRO A 123 -12.69 -0.34 8.37
C PRO A 123 -13.28 1.05 8.65
N GLY A 124 -14.13 1.54 7.74
CA GLY A 124 -14.83 2.81 7.88
C GLY A 124 -13.99 4.07 7.65
N THR A 125 -12.72 3.93 7.27
CA THR A 125 -11.81 5.05 7.02
C THR A 125 -11.53 5.26 5.54
N HIS A 126 -10.94 6.41 5.19
CA HIS A 126 -10.46 6.68 3.82
C HIS A 126 -9.49 5.61 3.30
N ARG A 127 -8.79 4.95 4.21
CA ARG A 127 -7.77 3.93 3.90
C ARG A 127 -8.28 2.50 4.07
N ALA A 128 -9.58 2.29 4.22
CA ALA A 128 -10.12 0.94 4.29
C ALA A 128 -9.66 0.12 3.08
N HIS A 129 -9.11 -1.06 3.33
CA HIS A 129 -8.62 -1.92 2.27
C HIS A 129 -8.72 -3.40 2.62
N ILE A 130 -8.95 -4.20 1.60
CA ILE A 130 -8.90 -5.65 1.72
C ILE A 130 -7.43 -6.08 1.60
N MET A 131 -6.96 -6.78 2.61
CA MET A 131 -5.61 -7.31 2.69
C MET A 131 -5.62 -8.81 2.43
N ILE A 132 -4.74 -9.27 1.55
CA ILE A 132 -4.45 -10.69 1.33
C ILE A 132 -2.94 -10.87 1.38
N THR A 133 -2.46 -11.69 2.31
CA THR A 133 -1.07 -12.11 2.38
C THR A 133 -1.00 -13.58 2.00
N PRO A 134 -0.49 -13.92 0.81
CA PRO A 134 -0.33 -15.32 0.41
C PRO A 134 0.52 -16.11 1.41
N PRO A 135 0.31 -17.42 1.53
CA PRO A 135 1.22 -18.27 2.29
C PRO A 135 2.64 -18.14 1.74
N LYS A 136 3.63 -18.17 2.62
CA LYS A 136 5.02 -18.31 2.17
C LYS A 136 5.19 -19.70 1.54
N ASN A 137 5.86 -19.75 0.40
CA ASN A 137 6.30 -21.04 -0.14
C ASN A 137 7.37 -21.60 0.81
N GLU A 138 7.15 -22.82 1.27
CA GLU A 138 8.16 -23.58 2.02
C GLU A 138 9.33 -23.98 1.12
#